data_8d07bea81eaae2916ee79d8489905376
#
_entry.id   8d07bea81eaae2916ee79d8489905376
#
_cell.length_a   1.000
_cell.length_b   1.000
_cell.length_c   1.000
_cell.angle_alpha   90.00
_cell.angle_beta   90.00
_cell.angle_gamma   90.00
#
_symmetry.space_group_name_H-M   'P 1'
#
loop_
_entity.id
_entity.type
_entity.pdbx_description
1 polymer ?
#
loop_
_entity_poly.entity_id
_entity_poly.type
_entity_poly.pdbx_seq_one_letter_code
_entity_poly.pdbx_strand_id
1 'polypeptide(L)'
;MIFTEKFQTYVCLGDSISVEIGDYTVTARIAHDETIDKPDERDCEFWPSLDPNAAGYIGDGNGWRKRYEHEQAKAESVMAAWKNDDWFYCGIILSITIGETELTDHAASLWGIEANYPDIDNSYLAQVANELLPDALDAAKAERERLCALLCLGAA
;
A
#
# COMPACT_ATOMS: atom_id res chain seq x y z
N MET A 1 -9.63 15.28 9.77
CA MET A 1 -8.39 15.75 9.13
C MET A 1 -7.87 14.63 8.29
N ILE A 2 -7.17 14.93 7.21
CA ILE A 2 -6.67 13.98 6.22
C ILE A 2 -5.26 14.43 5.79
N PHE A 3 -4.47 13.53 5.25
CA PHE A 3 -3.25 13.89 4.55
C PHE A 3 -3.60 14.79 3.37
N THR A 4 -3.09 16.01 3.36
CA THR A 4 -3.23 16.98 2.25
C THR A 4 -2.07 16.86 1.28
N GLU A 5 -0.93 16.41 1.78
CA GLU A 5 0.23 16.04 0.99
C GLU A 5 -0.03 14.74 0.24
N LYS A 6 0.54 14.62 -0.95
CA LYS A 6 0.43 13.41 -1.79
C LYS A 6 1.81 12.83 -2.04
N PHE A 7 1.87 11.53 -2.19
CA PHE A 7 3.06 10.90 -2.74
C PHE A 7 3.34 11.40 -4.17
N GLN A 8 4.59 11.34 -4.57
CA GLN A 8 5.01 11.71 -5.92
C GLN A 8 4.42 10.76 -6.97
N THR A 9 4.42 11.18 -8.23
CA THR A 9 3.93 10.35 -9.35
C THR A 9 4.68 9.03 -9.46
N TYR A 10 5.98 9.03 -9.18
CA TYR A 10 6.81 7.84 -9.01
C TYR A 10 7.31 7.80 -7.57
N VAL A 11 7.13 6.69 -6.90
CA VAL A 11 7.47 6.52 -5.49
C VAL A 11 8.62 5.56 -5.30
N CYS A 12 9.40 5.80 -4.26
CA CYS A 12 10.50 4.94 -3.83
C CYS A 12 10.24 4.39 -2.42
N LEU A 13 10.94 3.32 -2.08
CA LEU A 13 10.94 2.81 -0.72
C LEU A 13 11.46 3.88 0.24
N GLY A 14 10.72 4.09 1.33
CA GLY A 14 11.04 5.11 2.32
C GLY A 14 10.38 6.48 2.07
N ASP A 15 9.80 6.71 0.90
CA ASP A 15 9.02 7.92 0.65
C ASP A 15 7.89 8.03 1.66
N SER A 16 7.62 9.25 2.12
CA SER A 16 6.64 9.50 3.17
C SER A 16 5.90 10.81 2.96
N ILE A 17 4.69 10.86 3.53
CA ILE A 17 3.88 12.08 3.68
C ILE A 17 3.48 12.20 5.14
N SER A 18 3.26 13.43 5.63
CA SER A 18 2.93 13.67 7.02
C SER A 18 1.73 14.60 7.18
N VAL A 19 1.07 14.48 8.34
CA VAL A 19 -0.02 15.37 8.73
C VAL A 19 0.04 15.63 10.23
N GLU A 20 -0.24 16.88 10.63
CA GLU A 20 -0.37 17.26 12.04
C GLU A 20 -1.85 17.19 12.46
N ILE A 21 -2.14 16.50 13.57
CA ILE A 21 -3.49 16.32 14.12
C ILE A 21 -3.45 16.53 15.63
N GLY A 22 -3.80 17.73 16.08
CA GLY A 22 -3.62 18.12 17.48
C GLY A 22 -2.16 18.11 17.87
N ASP A 23 -1.81 17.32 18.89
CA ASP A 23 -0.43 17.16 19.38
C ASP A 23 0.36 16.09 18.59
N TYR A 24 -0.30 15.36 17.70
CA TYR A 24 0.29 14.25 16.96
C TYR A 24 0.81 14.68 15.59
N THR A 25 1.98 14.22 15.22
CA THR A 25 2.42 14.14 13.84
C THR A 25 2.32 12.71 13.36
N VAL A 26 1.48 12.47 12.35
CA VAL A 26 1.30 11.16 11.74
C VAL A 26 2.06 11.12 10.43
N THR A 27 2.94 10.15 10.26
CA THR A 27 3.73 9.96 9.05
C THR A 27 3.37 8.62 8.39
N ALA A 28 2.95 8.67 7.14
CA ALA A 28 2.72 7.50 6.30
C ALA A 28 3.95 7.26 5.44
N ARG A 29 4.55 6.07 5.54
CA ARG A 29 5.78 5.69 4.85
C ARG A 29 5.56 4.45 3.98
N ILE A 30 6.17 4.44 2.80
CA ILE A 30 6.20 3.29 1.90
C ILE A 30 7.30 2.32 2.34
N ALA A 31 6.91 1.06 2.57
CA ALA A 31 7.82 -0.03 2.92
C ALA A 31 7.72 -1.16 1.89
N HIS A 32 8.81 -1.89 1.67
CA HIS A 32 8.82 -3.05 0.77
C HIS A 32 8.03 -4.21 1.36
N ASP A 33 7.16 -4.83 0.58
CA ASP A 33 6.48 -6.07 0.97
C ASP A 33 7.30 -7.27 0.47
N GLU A 34 8.11 -7.84 1.36
CA GLU A 34 8.99 -8.98 1.06
C GLU A 34 8.25 -10.32 1.08
N THR A 35 7.01 -10.34 1.54
CA THR A 35 6.26 -11.59 1.79
C THR A 35 5.31 -11.94 0.65
N ILE A 36 5.26 -11.12 -0.38
CA ILE A 36 4.27 -11.25 -1.43
C ILE A 36 4.77 -12.15 -2.56
N ASP A 37 3.88 -12.99 -3.05
CA ASP A 37 4.14 -13.84 -4.22
C ASP A 37 4.27 -12.99 -5.50
N LYS A 38 4.80 -13.60 -6.57
CA LYS A 38 4.86 -12.96 -7.88
C LYS A 38 3.45 -12.58 -8.38
N PRO A 39 3.34 -11.56 -9.25
CA PRO A 39 2.04 -11.10 -9.74
C PRO A 39 1.19 -12.21 -10.33
N ASP A 40 1.77 -13.09 -11.13
CA ASP A 40 1.10 -14.21 -11.78
C ASP A 40 0.82 -15.41 -10.87
N GLU A 41 1.44 -15.49 -9.70
CA GLU A 41 1.16 -16.47 -8.66
C GLU A 41 0.07 -15.97 -7.71
N ARG A 42 0.00 -14.65 -7.51
CA ARG A 42 -0.97 -13.99 -6.64
C ARG A 42 -2.35 -13.84 -7.29
N ASP A 43 -2.37 -13.46 -8.55
CA ASP A 43 -3.58 -13.21 -9.31
C ASP A 43 -3.81 -14.35 -10.31
N CYS A 44 -4.79 -15.21 -10.00
CA CYS A 44 -5.16 -16.33 -10.88
C CYS A 44 -5.80 -15.88 -12.21
N GLU A 45 -6.20 -14.63 -12.33
CA GLU A 45 -6.71 -14.01 -13.56
C GLU A 45 -5.62 -13.31 -14.37
N PHE A 46 -4.39 -13.27 -13.86
CA PHE A 46 -3.28 -12.53 -14.47
C PHE A 46 -3.02 -12.89 -15.93
N TRP A 47 -3.04 -14.19 -16.26
CA TRP A 47 -2.87 -14.65 -17.62
C TRP A 47 -4.22 -14.90 -18.30
N PRO A 48 -4.44 -14.36 -19.51
CA PRO A 48 -5.68 -14.64 -20.25
C PRO A 48 -5.78 -16.11 -20.63
N SER A 49 -6.99 -16.67 -20.59
CA SER A 49 -7.25 -18.05 -20.93
C SER A 49 -8.44 -18.17 -21.87
N LEU A 50 -8.42 -19.22 -22.72
CA LEU A 50 -9.54 -19.66 -23.54
C LEU A 50 -10.28 -20.84 -22.91
N ASP A 51 -9.82 -21.37 -21.77
CA ASP A 51 -10.53 -22.39 -21.02
C ASP A 51 -11.66 -21.74 -20.20
N PRO A 52 -12.93 -22.11 -20.44
CA PRO A 52 -14.07 -21.57 -19.70
C PRO A 52 -14.02 -21.81 -18.18
N ASN A 53 -13.21 -22.75 -17.72
CA ASN A 53 -13.04 -23.04 -16.29
C ASN A 53 -11.86 -22.31 -15.64
N ALA A 54 -11.05 -21.62 -16.44
CA ALA A 54 -9.94 -20.84 -15.90
C ALA A 54 -10.41 -19.46 -15.42
N ALA A 55 -9.80 -18.95 -14.34
CA ALA A 55 -10.13 -17.65 -13.79
C ALA A 55 -9.91 -16.51 -14.81
N GLY A 56 -8.84 -16.58 -15.59
CA GLY A 56 -8.55 -15.61 -16.66
C GLY A 56 -9.32 -15.81 -17.96
N TYR A 57 -10.48 -16.48 -17.97
CA TYR A 57 -11.26 -16.73 -19.19
C TYR A 57 -11.79 -15.45 -19.82
N ILE A 58 -11.40 -15.21 -21.07
CA ILE A 58 -11.75 -13.99 -21.81
C ILE A 58 -12.93 -14.14 -22.78
N GLY A 59 -13.54 -15.33 -22.84
CA GLY A 59 -14.61 -15.66 -23.78
C GLY A 59 -14.12 -15.99 -25.19
N ASP A 60 -14.87 -16.85 -25.88
CA ASP A 60 -14.58 -17.38 -27.21
C ASP A 60 -15.43 -16.76 -28.32
N GLY A 61 -16.23 -15.71 -28.01
CA GLY A 61 -17.08 -15.00 -28.98
C GLY A 61 -16.29 -14.23 -30.04
N ASN A 62 -17.03 -13.59 -30.99
CA ASN A 62 -16.41 -12.82 -32.08
C ASN A 62 -15.28 -11.91 -31.60
N GLY A 63 -14.13 -11.97 -32.31
CA GLY A 63 -12.95 -11.16 -32.00
C GLY A 63 -12.11 -11.66 -30.84
N TRP A 64 -12.33 -12.90 -30.36
CA TRP A 64 -11.59 -13.47 -29.24
C TRP A 64 -10.05 -13.45 -29.45
N ARG A 65 -9.56 -13.66 -30.68
CA ARG A 65 -8.12 -13.61 -30.97
C ARG A 65 -7.51 -12.27 -30.62
N LYS A 66 -8.13 -11.18 -31.06
CA LYS A 66 -7.61 -9.83 -30.78
C LYS A 66 -7.65 -9.51 -29.29
N ARG A 67 -8.70 -9.97 -28.57
CA ARG A 67 -8.77 -9.81 -27.12
C ARG A 67 -7.68 -10.61 -26.44
N TYR A 68 -7.49 -11.88 -26.82
CA TYR A 68 -6.44 -12.72 -26.26
C TYR A 68 -5.05 -12.11 -26.48
N GLU A 69 -4.72 -11.75 -27.73
CA GLU A 69 -3.44 -11.13 -28.08
C GLU A 69 -3.21 -9.82 -27.29
N HIS A 70 -4.24 -9.02 -27.11
CA HIS A 70 -4.18 -7.78 -26.35
C HIS A 70 -3.91 -8.03 -24.85
N GLU A 71 -4.71 -8.89 -24.22
CA GLU A 71 -4.55 -9.20 -22.79
C GLU A 71 -3.24 -9.94 -22.52
N GLN A 72 -2.83 -10.83 -23.42
CA GLN A 72 -1.52 -11.51 -23.32
C GLN A 72 -0.37 -10.51 -23.37
N ALA A 73 -0.38 -9.60 -24.34
CA ALA A 73 0.67 -8.59 -24.48
C ALA A 73 0.70 -7.64 -23.26
N LYS A 74 -0.47 -7.29 -22.71
CA LYS A 74 -0.58 -6.49 -21.49
C LYS A 74 0.03 -7.23 -20.29
N ALA A 75 -0.34 -8.48 -20.06
CA ALA A 75 0.20 -9.30 -18.97
C ALA A 75 1.73 -9.48 -19.09
N GLU A 76 2.22 -9.74 -20.30
CA GLU A 76 3.67 -9.83 -20.58
C GLU A 76 4.39 -8.53 -20.26
N SER A 77 3.82 -7.37 -20.62
CA SER A 77 4.39 -6.05 -20.33
C SER A 77 4.43 -5.77 -18.84
N VAL A 78 3.36 -6.06 -18.11
CA VAL A 78 3.29 -5.90 -16.66
C VAL A 78 4.32 -6.78 -15.95
N MET A 79 4.44 -8.04 -16.38
CA MET A 79 5.41 -8.97 -15.82
C MET A 79 6.85 -8.56 -16.13
N ALA A 80 7.12 -8.03 -17.33
CA ALA A 80 8.43 -7.52 -17.70
C ALA A 80 8.82 -6.31 -16.84
N ALA A 81 7.89 -5.37 -16.63
CA ALA A 81 8.09 -4.21 -15.77
C ALA A 81 8.37 -4.64 -14.31
N TRP A 82 7.64 -5.64 -13.79
CA TRP A 82 7.89 -6.18 -12.45
C TRP A 82 9.30 -6.79 -12.32
N LYS A 83 9.73 -7.59 -13.31
CA LYS A 83 11.08 -8.19 -13.34
C LYS A 83 12.21 -7.16 -13.46
N ASN A 84 11.90 -5.98 -13.97
CA ASN A 84 12.83 -4.86 -14.08
C ASN A 84 12.80 -3.91 -12.88
N ASP A 85 12.01 -4.24 -11.83
CA ASP A 85 11.78 -3.38 -10.66
C ASP A 85 11.17 -2.01 -11.01
N ASP A 86 10.44 -1.91 -12.14
CA ASP A 86 9.74 -0.67 -12.53
C ASP A 86 8.52 -0.42 -11.65
N TRP A 87 7.92 -1.48 -11.09
CA TRP A 87 6.89 -1.45 -10.08
C TRP A 87 7.08 -2.57 -9.04
N PHE A 88 6.50 -2.41 -7.87
CA PHE A 88 6.68 -3.34 -6.76
C PHE A 88 5.47 -3.38 -5.84
N TYR A 89 5.38 -4.43 -5.04
CA TYR A 89 4.43 -4.47 -3.94
C TYR A 89 5.00 -3.77 -2.70
N CYS A 90 4.16 -2.99 -2.04
CA CYS A 90 4.54 -2.25 -0.86
C CYS A 90 3.50 -2.37 0.26
N GLY A 91 3.91 -1.96 1.45
CA GLY A 91 3.03 -1.61 2.54
C GLY A 91 3.06 -0.11 2.79
N ILE A 92 1.95 0.42 3.28
CA ILE A 92 1.89 1.75 3.88
C ILE A 92 1.85 1.56 5.39
N ILE A 93 2.84 2.12 6.08
CA ILE A 93 2.95 2.06 7.54
C ILE A 93 2.76 3.48 8.08
N LEU A 94 1.87 3.63 9.06
CA LEU A 94 1.69 4.87 9.80
C LEU A 94 2.45 4.81 11.12
N SER A 95 3.32 5.80 11.33
CA SER A 95 3.99 6.07 12.60
C SER A 95 3.48 7.36 13.20
N ILE A 96 3.59 7.51 14.52
CA ILE A 96 3.10 8.68 15.26
C ILE A 96 4.14 9.19 16.25
N THR A 97 4.35 10.51 16.22
CA THR A 97 5.17 11.24 17.17
C THR A 97 4.38 12.32 17.91
N ILE A 98 4.85 12.70 19.09
CA ILE A 98 4.46 13.94 19.81
C ILE A 98 5.72 14.76 19.99
N GLY A 99 5.79 15.91 19.32
CA GLY A 99 7.01 16.68 19.24
C GLY A 99 8.15 15.83 18.66
N GLU A 100 9.25 15.67 19.40
CA GLU A 100 10.41 14.84 19.00
C GLU A 100 10.33 13.38 19.51
N THR A 101 9.25 13.03 20.25
CA THR A 101 9.11 11.70 20.86
C THR A 101 8.27 10.79 20.00
N GLU A 102 8.85 9.68 19.58
CA GLU A 102 8.11 8.62 18.90
C GLU A 102 7.21 7.88 19.90
N LEU A 103 5.90 7.85 19.62
CA LEU A 103 4.94 7.04 20.39
C LEU A 103 4.89 5.61 19.86
N THR A 104 4.84 5.48 18.55
CA THR A 104 4.81 4.19 17.86
C THR A 104 5.31 4.34 16.44
N ASP A 105 6.17 3.44 16.02
CA ASP A 105 6.71 3.33 14.65
C ASP A 105 5.78 2.55 13.72
N HIS A 106 4.77 1.86 14.28
CA HIS A 106 3.82 1.02 13.56
C HIS A 106 2.42 1.12 14.19
N ALA A 107 1.77 2.26 14.01
CA ALA A 107 0.43 2.51 14.55
C ALA A 107 -0.67 1.80 13.77
N ALA A 108 -0.54 1.78 12.44
CA ALA A 108 -1.42 1.05 11.52
C ALA A 108 -0.65 0.74 10.25
N SER A 109 -1.07 -0.29 9.51
CA SER A 109 -0.48 -0.62 8.20
C SER A 109 -1.43 -1.38 7.31
N LEU A 110 -1.21 -1.25 5.99
CA LEU A 110 -1.81 -2.11 4.98
C LEU A 110 -0.71 -2.55 4.01
N TRP A 111 -0.70 -3.84 3.68
CA TRP A 111 0.30 -4.50 2.85
C TRP A 111 -0.31 -5.01 1.54
N GLY A 112 0.54 -5.40 0.61
CA GLY A 112 0.13 -5.96 -0.66
C GLY A 112 -0.40 -4.93 -1.65
N ILE A 113 0.04 -3.69 -1.53
CA ILE A 113 -0.35 -2.58 -2.39
C ILE A 113 0.66 -2.47 -3.53
N GLU A 114 0.18 -2.28 -4.75
CA GLU A 114 1.02 -2.04 -5.92
C GLU A 114 1.52 -0.59 -5.91
N ALA A 115 2.81 -0.39 -6.13
CA ALA A 115 3.41 0.94 -6.29
C ALA A 115 4.05 1.05 -7.67
N ASN A 116 3.84 2.17 -8.35
CA ASN A 116 4.31 2.44 -9.72
C ASN A 116 3.77 1.45 -10.76
N TYR A 117 2.60 0.84 -10.51
CA TYR A 117 2.02 -0.11 -11.45
C TYR A 117 1.79 0.55 -12.81
N PRO A 118 2.07 -0.16 -13.94
CA PRO A 118 1.94 0.41 -15.27
C PRO A 118 0.55 1.02 -15.54
N ASP A 119 0.54 2.20 -16.17
CA ASP A 119 -0.66 2.95 -16.56
C ASP A 119 -1.57 3.43 -15.40
N ILE A 120 -1.15 3.28 -14.15
CA ILE A 120 -1.88 3.78 -12.97
C ILE A 120 -1.00 4.80 -12.24
N ASP A 121 -1.59 5.93 -11.82
CA ASP A 121 -0.91 6.86 -10.94
C ASP A 121 -0.94 6.36 -9.48
N ASN A 122 -0.05 6.88 -8.64
CA ASN A 122 0.07 6.50 -7.24
C ASN A 122 -0.88 7.30 -6.30
N SER A 123 -1.90 7.98 -6.83
CA SER A 123 -2.79 8.82 -6.02
C SER A 123 -3.55 8.04 -4.95
N TYR A 124 -3.82 6.77 -5.19
CA TYR A 124 -4.49 5.87 -4.25
C TYR A 124 -3.65 5.57 -2.99
N LEU A 125 -2.33 5.70 -3.03
CA LEU A 125 -1.47 5.50 -1.85
C LEU A 125 -1.80 6.48 -0.73
N ALA A 126 -2.08 7.76 -1.08
CA ALA A 126 -2.53 8.74 -0.11
C ALA A 126 -3.95 8.46 0.40
N GLN A 127 -4.81 7.84 -0.41
CA GLN A 127 -6.13 7.40 0.03
C GLN A 127 -6.03 6.28 1.06
N VAL A 128 -5.18 5.28 0.81
CA VAL A 128 -4.89 4.19 1.77
C VAL A 128 -4.35 4.77 3.09
N ALA A 129 -3.41 5.71 3.04
CA ALA A 129 -2.92 6.37 4.25
C ALA A 129 -4.05 7.08 5.03
N ASN A 130 -4.99 7.72 4.33
CA ASN A 130 -6.15 8.34 4.95
C ASN A 130 -7.13 7.32 5.56
N GLU A 131 -7.31 6.17 4.94
CA GLU A 131 -8.16 5.09 5.46
C GLU A 131 -7.59 4.47 6.74
N LEU A 132 -6.27 4.39 6.86
CA LEU A 132 -5.56 3.89 8.04
C LEU A 132 -5.49 4.91 9.19
N LEU A 133 -5.73 6.18 8.93
CA LEU A 133 -5.53 7.26 9.89
C LEU A 133 -6.37 7.11 11.18
N PRO A 134 -7.66 6.73 11.15
CA PRO A 134 -8.44 6.51 12.37
C PRO A 134 -7.81 5.45 13.29
N ASP A 135 -7.42 4.32 12.75
CA ASP A 135 -6.82 3.21 13.50
C ASP A 135 -5.47 3.63 14.12
N ALA A 136 -4.67 4.38 13.35
CA ALA A 136 -3.40 4.91 13.84
C ALA A 136 -3.59 5.88 15.01
N LEU A 137 -4.60 6.77 14.95
CA LEU A 137 -4.90 7.69 16.03
C LEU A 137 -5.41 7.00 17.28
N ASP A 138 -6.19 5.93 17.13
CA ASP A 138 -6.66 5.15 18.26
C ASP A 138 -5.53 4.36 18.93
N ALA A 139 -4.60 3.81 18.14
CA ALA A 139 -3.38 3.20 18.65
C ALA A 139 -2.51 4.21 19.42
N ALA A 140 -2.36 5.42 18.89
CA ALA A 140 -1.61 6.49 19.59
C ALA A 140 -2.21 6.90 20.92
N LYS A 141 -3.53 7.01 20.99
CA LYS A 141 -4.23 7.33 22.26
C LYS A 141 -3.99 6.22 23.29
N ALA A 142 -4.15 4.96 22.89
CA ALA A 142 -3.93 3.82 23.76
C ALA A 142 -2.49 3.78 24.29
N GLU A 143 -1.49 4.01 23.43
CA GLU A 143 -0.09 4.03 23.82
C GLU A 143 0.23 5.20 24.76
N ARG A 144 -0.31 6.39 24.48
CA ARG A 144 -0.19 7.55 25.36
C ARG A 144 -0.76 7.28 26.76
N GLU A 145 -1.95 6.68 26.84
CA GLU A 145 -2.58 6.30 28.12
C GLU A 145 -1.72 5.28 28.88
N ARG A 146 -1.20 4.27 28.18
CA ARG A 146 -0.29 3.28 28.74
C ARG A 146 0.97 3.93 29.34
N LEU A 147 1.61 4.82 28.60
CA LEU A 147 2.82 5.52 29.05
C LEU A 147 2.53 6.43 30.26
N CYS A 148 1.43 7.19 30.22
CA CYS A 148 0.99 8.02 31.36
C CYS A 148 0.76 7.19 32.62
N ALA A 149 0.10 6.03 32.51
CA ALA A 149 -0.11 5.14 33.64
C ALA A 149 1.21 4.62 34.23
N LEU A 150 2.18 4.24 33.39
CA LEU A 150 3.49 3.79 33.85
C LEU A 150 4.28 4.90 34.58
N LEU A 151 4.25 6.13 34.06
CA LEU A 151 4.93 7.26 34.65
C LEU A 151 4.30 7.65 36.00
N CYS A 152 2.99 7.57 36.14
CA CYS A 152 2.30 7.83 37.42
C CYS A 152 2.59 6.76 38.49
N LEU A 153 2.79 5.50 38.10
CA LEU A 153 3.15 4.42 39.03
C LEU A 153 4.61 4.52 39.51
N GLY A 154 5.49 5.10 38.72
CA GLY A 154 6.91 5.29 39.08
C GLY A 154 7.18 6.52 39.97
N ALA A 155 6.18 7.34 40.27
CA ALA A 155 6.28 8.55 41.07
C ALA A 155 5.81 8.37 42.55
N ALA A 156 5.50 7.14 42.97
CA ALA A 156 5.02 6.83 44.31
C ALA A 156 6.13 6.25 45.25
#